data_aa5634a99d602b0cace1ef92e8773edf
#
_entry.id   aa5634a99d602b0cace1ef92e8773edf
#
_cell.length_a   1.000
_cell.length_b   1.000
_cell.length_c   1.000
_cell.angle_alpha   90.00
_cell.angle_beta   90.00
_cell.angle_gamma   90.00
#
_symmetry.space_group_name_H-M   'P 1'
#
loop_
_entity.id
_entity.type
_entity.pdbx_description
1 polymer ?
#
loop_
_entity_poly.entity_id
_entity_poly.type
_entity_poly.pdbx_seq_one_letter_code
_entity_poly.pdbx_strand_id
1 'polypeptide(L)'
;MKKMPVLMATLLVYGCAFAGGNSENPNKLSTLLAPYDEWYFDFAYPKALPAVVTYAELLDTDSILYRFRTLDGTNSSDSSVGSWGDSIGYGIPSFNKAKNPPRFIHFCWDSVIDKRVYETTITFGSKVWEMMLIPYFAPYDEIQTAYHNGAKGEQRYHRFMVIGLAPEGKVRVWLQNSRKPNIELTDILVETVFGDKLDMCKKITSSDFSYGYDADIIEFIKGKKYPYGEW
;
A
#
# COMPACT_ATOMS: atom_id res chain seq x y z
N MET A 1 -76.01 -10.00 47.33
CA MET A 1 -74.90 -9.08 47.01
C MET A 1 -73.61 -9.82 47.34
N LYS A 2 -72.91 -10.39 46.30
CA LYS A 2 -71.66 -11.13 46.49
C LYS A 2 -70.52 -10.19 46.05
N LYS A 3 -69.60 -9.94 46.96
CA LYS A 3 -68.37 -9.17 46.67
C LYS A 3 -67.34 -10.12 46.09
N MET A 4 -66.83 -9.87 44.90
CA MET A 4 -65.65 -10.52 44.30
C MET A 4 -64.37 -9.84 44.79
N PRO A 5 -63.34 -10.58 45.15
CA PRO A 5 -62.00 -10.00 45.39
C PRO A 5 -61.24 -9.78 44.09
N VAL A 6 -60.64 -8.60 44.01
CA VAL A 6 -59.67 -8.26 42.90
C VAL A 6 -58.34 -8.91 43.23
N LEU A 7 -57.89 -9.78 42.33
CA LEU A 7 -56.55 -10.39 42.38
C LEU A 7 -55.55 -9.45 41.70
N MET A 8 -54.63 -8.90 42.48
CA MET A 8 -53.55 -8.02 42.00
C MET A 8 -52.35 -8.90 41.56
N ALA A 9 -52.17 -9.02 40.28
CA ALA A 9 -51.04 -9.76 39.73
C ALA A 9 -49.81 -8.85 39.67
N THR A 10 -48.80 -9.12 40.48
CA THR A 10 -47.49 -8.44 40.47
C THR A 10 -46.64 -9.04 39.34
N LEU A 11 -46.41 -8.28 38.29
CA LEU A 11 -45.48 -8.60 37.22
C LEU A 11 -44.04 -8.33 37.70
N LEU A 12 -43.29 -9.38 37.95
CA LEU A 12 -41.84 -9.33 38.14
C LEU A 12 -41.17 -9.14 36.77
N VAL A 13 -40.66 -7.95 36.52
CA VAL A 13 -39.82 -7.66 35.34
C VAL A 13 -38.41 -8.15 35.65
N TYR A 14 -38.01 -9.28 35.06
CA TYR A 14 -36.61 -9.71 35.01
C TYR A 14 -35.86 -8.81 34.02
N GLY A 15 -35.08 -7.90 34.54
CA GLY A 15 -34.11 -7.13 33.75
C GLY A 15 -32.95 -8.03 33.34
N CYS A 16 -32.89 -8.40 32.09
CA CYS A 16 -31.67 -8.94 31.51
C CYS A 16 -30.62 -7.82 31.40
N ALA A 17 -29.62 -7.85 32.27
CA ALA A 17 -28.41 -7.06 32.12
C ALA A 17 -27.67 -7.59 30.91
N PHE A 18 -27.77 -6.93 29.75
CA PHE A 18 -26.86 -7.13 28.64
C PHE A 18 -25.50 -6.62 29.07
N ALA A 19 -24.54 -7.52 29.20
CA ALA A 19 -23.13 -7.18 29.30
C ALA A 19 -22.77 -6.33 28.09
N GLY A 20 -22.35 -5.09 28.36
CA GLY A 20 -21.90 -4.15 27.35
C GLY A 20 -20.69 -4.71 26.62
N GLY A 21 -20.91 -5.30 25.45
CA GLY A 21 -19.87 -5.46 24.46
C GLY A 21 -19.42 -4.05 24.07
N ASN A 22 -18.12 -3.77 24.21
CA ASN A 22 -17.52 -2.58 23.63
C ASN A 22 -17.78 -2.61 22.12
N SER A 23 -18.84 -1.95 21.68
CA SER A 23 -18.99 -1.62 20.26
C SER A 23 -17.90 -0.60 19.96
N GLU A 24 -16.83 -1.05 19.32
CA GLU A 24 -15.88 -0.13 18.69
C GLU A 24 -16.68 0.81 17.81
N ASN A 25 -16.67 2.08 18.18
CA ASN A 25 -17.40 3.12 17.48
C ASN A 25 -16.85 3.20 16.04
N PRO A 26 -17.61 2.88 14.97
CA PRO A 26 -17.14 2.93 13.59
C PRO A 26 -16.66 4.33 13.19
N ASN A 27 -17.00 5.38 13.94
CA ASN A 27 -16.50 6.73 13.73
C ASN A 27 -15.10 6.97 14.33
N LYS A 28 -14.50 6.04 15.07
CA LYS A 28 -13.16 6.22 15.64
C LYS A 28 -12.06 6.08 14.56
N LEU A 29 -12.38 5.52 13.39
CA LEU A 29 -11.45 5.42 12.27
C LEU A 29 -11.34 6.70 11.42
N SER A 30 -12.23 7.66 11.58
CA SER A 30 -12.27 8.86 10.72
C SER A 30 -11.26 9.95 11.07
N THR A 31 -10.40 9.75 12.08
CA THR A 31 -9.45 10.76 12.56
C THR A 31 -8.07 10.18 12.87
N LEU A 32 -7.59 9.23 12.10
CA LEU A 32 -6.21 8.76 12.22
C LEU A 32 -5.28 9.75 11.50
N LEU A 33 -4.98 10.85 12.16
CA LEU A 33 -4.08 11.88 11.66
C LEU A 33 -2.63 11.42 11.84
N ALA A 34 -1.84 11.61 10.79
CA ALA A 34 -0.42 11.30 10.83
C ALA A 34 0.33 12.26 11.77
N PRO A 35 1.29 11.77 12.59
CA PRO A 35 2.15 12.59 13.43
C PRO A 35 3.32 13.23 12.66
N TYR A 36 3.27 13.20 11.34
CA TYR A 36 4.25 13.74 10.41
C TYR A 36 3.55 14.54 9.30
N ASP A 37 4.29 15.35 8.56
CA ASP A 37 3.71 16.24 7.53
C ASP A 37 3.23 15.46 6.31
N GLU A 38 4.04 14.49 5.84
CA GLU A 38 3.74 13.69 4.66
C GLU A 38 4.44 12.32 4.72
N TRP A 39 3.86 11.37 4.01
CA TRP A 39 4.48 10.10 3.67
C TRP A 39 4.56 9.95 2.16
N TYR A 40 5.40 9.03 1.70
CA TYR A 40 5.77 8.88 0.30
C TYR A 40 5.48 7.47 -0.18
N PHE A 41 5.19 7.34 -1.46
CA PHE A 41 5.12 6.03 -2.10
C PHE A 41 5.86 6.08 -3.44
N ASP A 42 6.37 4.94 -3.85
CA ASP A 42 7.06 4.79 -5.12
C ASP A 42 6.67 3.48 -5.79
N PHE A 43 6.81 3.45 -7.12
CA PHE A 43 6.56 2.27 -7.91
C PHE A 43 7.89 1.65 -8.35
N ALA A 44 7.97 0.32 -8.25
CA ALA A 44 9.17 -0.41 -8.64
C ALA A 44 8.81 -1.65 -9.45
N TYR A 45 9.74 -2.07 -10.30
CA TYR A 45 9.62 -3.32 -11.05
C TYR A 45 10.88 -4.19 -10.86
N PRO A 46 10.79 -5.53 -11.02
CA PRO A 46 11.97 -6.39 -11.02
C PRO A 46 12.88 -6.00 -12.16
N LYS A 47 14.19 -5.96 -11.92
CA LYS A 47 15.17 -5.59 -12.94
C LYS A 47 14.94 -6.33 -14.26
N ALA A 48 14.97 -5.62 -15.37
CA ALA A 48 14.67 -6.06 -16.73
C ALA A 48 13.22 -6.47 -17.02
N LEU A 49 12.26 -6.17 -16.12
CA LEU A 49 10.84 -6.42 -16.34
C LEU A 49 10.03 -5.11 -16.16
N PRO A 50 10.26 -4.09 -17.00
CA PRO A 50 9.76 -2.74 -16.79
C PRO A 50 8.25 -2.64 -16.76
N ALA A 51 7.78 -1.77 -15.88
CA ALA A 51 6.40 -1.31 -15.78
C ALA A 51 6.37 0.22 -15.75
N VAL A 52 5.31 0.81 -16.27
CA VAL A 52 5.12 2.27 -16.30
C VAL A 52 3.76 2.61 -15.69
N VAL A 53 3.76 3.41 -14.63
CA VAL A 53 2.49 3.89 -14.04
C VAL A 53 2.09 5.18 -14.73
N THR A 54 0.84 5.22 -15.22
CA THR A 54 0.33 6.32 -16.04
C THR A 54 -0.61 7.25 -15.27
N TYR A 55 -1.25 6.74 -14.21
CA TYR A 55 -2.18 7.49 -13.37
C TYR A 55 -2.36 6.81 -12.03
N ALA A 56 -2.63 7.57 -10.97
CA ALA A 56 -3.00 7.03 -9.67
C ALA A 56 -4.01 7.93 -8.93
N GLU A 57 -4.85 7.30 -8.11
CA GLU A 57 -5.70 7.94 -7.11
C GLU A 57 -5.44 7.30 -5.75
N LEU A 58 -5.47 8.11 -4.70
CA LEU A 58 -5.29 7.68 -3.32
C LEU A 58 -6.36 8.34 -2.45
N LEU A 59 -7.10 7.55 -1.69
CA LEU A 59 -7.96 8.03 -0.61
C LEU A 59 -7.26 7.77 0.72
N ASP A 60 -7.05 8.81 1.51
CA ASP A 60 -6.41 8.69 2.81
C ASP A 60 -7.42 8.44 3.97
N THR A 61 -6.88 8.23 5.17
CA THR A 61 -7.70 7.98 6.38
C THR A 61 -8.52 9.19 6.81
N ASP A 62 -8.18 10.40 6.38
CA ASP A 62 -8.96 11.62 6.60
C ASP A 62 -9.99 11.90 5.50
N SER A 63 -10.18 10.94 4.59
CA SER A 63 -11.10 11.03 3.45
C SER A 63 -10.71 12.08 2.41
N ILE A 64 -9.44 12.42 2.30
CA ILE A 64 -8.90 13.27 1.24
C ILE A 64 -8.56 12.40 0.05
N LEU A 65 -9.11 12.73 -1.11
CA LEU A 65 -8.83 12.06 -2.38
C LEU A 65 -7.74 12.84 -3.13
N TYR A 66 -6.58 12.20 -3.29
CA TYR A 66 -5.48 12.68 -4.12
C TYR A 66 -5.59 12.09 -5.52
N ARG A 67 -5.31 12.90 -6.54
CA ARG A 67 -5.25 12.47 -7.94
C ARG A 67 -3.91 12.84 -8.55
N PHE A 68 -3.15 11.84 -8.93
CA PHE A 68 -1.80 11.99 -9.45
C PHE A 68 -1.83 11.91 -10.98
N ARG A 69 -1.80 13.09 -11.63
CA ARG A 69 -1.63 13.21 -13.09
C ARG A 69 -0.17 13.30 -13.49
N THR A 70 0.66 13.70 -12.55
CA THR A 70 2.12 13.67 -12.63
C THR A 70 2.58 12.74 -11.51
N LEU A 71 3.37 11.76 -11.87
CA LEU A 71 3.95 10.75 -10.98
C LEU A 71 5.47 10.81 -11.09
N ASP A 72 6.15 10.41 -10.02
CA ASP A 72 7.55 10.04 -10.13
C ASP A 72 7.68 8.80 -11.02
N GLY A 73 8.81 8.64 -11.69
CA GLY A 73 9.04 7.50 -12.57
C GLY A 73 8.99 6.16 -11.83
N THR A 74 8.60 5.11 -12.54
CA THR A 74 8.69 3.74 -11.99
C THR A 74 10.13 3.26 -12.05
N ASN A 75 10.67 2.78 -10.95
CA ASN A 75 12.08 2.49 -10.79
C ASN A 75 12.39 0.99 -10.92
N SER A 76 13.56 0.67 -11.47
CA SER A 76 14.09 -0.69 -11.44
C SER A 76 14.53 -1.08 -10.03
N SER A 77 14.17 -2.26 -9.58
CA SER A 77 14.78 -2.83 -8.38
C SER A 77 16.26 -3.12 -8.63
N ASP A 78 17.14 -2.71 -7.72
CA ASP A 78 18.59 -2.93 -7.81
C ASP A 78 19.03 -4.39 -7.55
N SER A 79 18.08 -5.24 -7.27
CA SER A 79 18.30 -6.65 -6.94
C SER A 79 18.55 -7.52 -8.17
N SER A 80 18.48 -8.81 -7.96
CA SER A 80 18.66 -9.82 -9.02
C SER A 80 17.72 -9.56 -10.20
N VAL A 81 18.24 -9.74 -11.41
CA VAL A 81 17.46 -9.61 -12.65
C VAL A 81 16.24 -10.53 -12.59
N GLY A 82 15.07 -9.99 -12.86
CA GLY A 82 13.81 -10.74 -12.89
C GLY A 82 13.24 -11.14 -11.53
N SER A 83 13.75 -10.61 -10.41
CA SER A 83 13.21 -10.88 -9.08
C SER A 83 13.12 -9.61 -8.24
N TRP A 84 12.39 -9.69 -7.13
CA TRP A 84 12.34 -8.63 -6.12
C TRP A 84 13.55 -8.71 -5.19
N GLY A 85 14.04 -7.56 -4.75
CA GLY A 85 15.08 -7.50 -3.72
C GLY A 85 14.51 -7.23 -2.34
N ASP A 86 15.30 -7.59 -1.32
CA ASP A 86 14.92 -7.38 0.08
C ASP A 86 14.98 -5.91 0.52
N SER A 87 15.60 -5.06 -0.28
CA SER A 87 15.81 -3.64 0.02
C SER A 87 15.54 -2.81 -1.22
N ILE A 88 14.26 -2.60 -1.50
CA ILE A 88 13.84 -1.66 -2.52
C ILE A 88 13.68 -0.31 -1.84
N GLY A 89 14.48 0.67 -2.26
CA GLY A 89 14.40 2.00 -1.70
C GLY A 89 15.08 3.00 -2.59
N TYR A 90 14.41 4.11 -2.81
CA TYR A 90 14.85 5.20 -3.65
C TYR A 90 14.87 6.50 -2.85
N GLY A 91 15.29 7.57 -3.49
CA GLY A 91 15.20 8.90 -2.91
C GLY A 91 13.77 9.30 -2.55
N ILE A 92 13.61 10.47 -1.92
CA ILE A 92 12.30 11.01 -1.59
C ILE A 92 11.59 11.41 -2.88
N PRO A 93 10.41 10.84 -3.20
CA PRO A 93 9.61 11.25 -4.35
C PRO A 93 9.22 12.73 -4.31
N SER A 94 9.10 13.34 -5.46
CA SER A 94 8.67 14.73 -5.59
C SER A 94 7.15 14.86 -5.62
N PHE A 95 6.48 13.94 -6.30
CA PHE A 95 5.04 13.99 -6.58
C PHE A 95 4.24 12.95 -5.79
N ASN A 96 4.77 11.75 -5.61
CA ASN A 96 4.06 10.62 -5.02
C ASN A 96 4.03 10.73 -3.49
N LYS A 97 3.15 11.59 -2.95
CA LYS A 97 3.06 11.85 -1.51
C LYS A 97 1.64 12.20 -1.07
N ALA A 98 1.33 11.89 0.19
CA ALA A 98 0.08 12.24 0.85
C ALA A 98 0.30 12.50 2.34
N LYS A 99 -0.69 13.08 3.02
CA LYS A 99 -0.56 13.45 4.42
C LYS A 99 -0.81 12.25 5.35
N ASN A 100 -1.96 11.62 5.23
CA ASN A 100 -2.38 10.56 6.14
C ASN A 100 -2.27 9.18 5.47
N PRO A 101 -2.19 8.08 6.24
CA PRO A 101 -2.11 6.73 5.68
C PRO A 101 -3.23 6.43 4.68
N PRO A 102 -2.98 5.59 3.66
CA PRO A 102 -3.97 5.30 2.64
C PRO A 102 -5.07 4.37 3.14
N ARG A 103 -6.33 4.61 2.72
CA ARG A 103 -7.41 3.61 2.73
C ARG A 103 -7.33 2.74 1.50
N PHE A 104 -7.13 3.36 0.33
CA PHE A 104 -6.83 2.65 -0.90
C PHE A 104 -5.93 3.48 -1.82
N ILE A 105 -5.26 2.79 -2.71
CA ILE A 105 -4.59 3.35 -3.88
C ILE A 105 -5.14 2.61 -5.09
N HIS A 106 -5.60 3.36 -6.10
CA HIS A 106 -6.12 2.85 -7.37
C HIS A 106 -5.29 3.44 -8.50
N PHE A 107 -4.72 2.61 -9.37
CA PHE A 107 -3.78 3.10 -10.38
C PHE A 107 -3.80 2.29 -11.67
N CYS A 108 -3.36 2.96 -12.75
CA CYS A 108 -3.21 2.40 -14.08
C CYS A 108 -1.73 2.20 -14.39
N TRP A 109 -1.38 1.06 -14.92
CA TRP A 109 -0.01 0.77 -15.27
C TRP A 109 0.12 -0.17 -16.46
N ASP A 110 1.23 -0.01 -17.19
CA ASP A 110 1.59 -0.78 -18.35
C ASP A 110 2.69 -1.76 -17.98
N SER A 111 2.49 -3.04 -18.19
CA SER A 111 3.57 -4.04 -18.21
C SER A 111 4.16 -4.09 -19.61
N VAL A 112 5.40 -3.65 -19.74
CA VAL A 112 6.10 -3.64 -21.04
C VAL A 112 6.34 -5.07 -21.56
N ILE A 113 6.61 -5.99 -20.64
CA ILE A 113 6.85 -7.40 -20.98
C ILE A 113 5.57 -8.07 -21.47
N ASP A 114 4.43 -7.84 -20.80
CA ASP A 114 3.15 -8.43 -21.19
C ASP A 114 2.51 -7.72 -22.39
N LYS A 115 2.97 -6.50 -22.68
CA LYS A 115 2.30 -5.56 -23.60
C LYS A 115 0.83 -5.40 -23.22
N ARG A 116 0.58 -5.10 -21.97
CA ARG A 116 -0.76 -5.08 -21.39
C ARG A 116 -0.92 -3.96 -20.38
N VAL A 117 -2.06 -3.31 -20.45
CA VAL A 117 -2.52 -2.35 -19.45
C VAL A 117 -3.20 -3.10 -18.32
N TYR A 118 -2.83 -2.74 -17.10
CA TYR A 118 -3.45 -3.22 -15.87
C TYR A 118 -4.07 -2.06 -15.09
N GLU A 119 -5.11 -2.38 -14.36
CA GLU A 119 -5.77 -1.52 -13.39
C GLU A 119 -5.75 -2.23 -12.05
N THR A 120 -5.14 -1.59 -11.04
CA THR A 120 -4.95 -2.20 -9.73
C THR A 120 -5.55 -1.33 -8.64
N THR A 121 -6.28 -1.95 -7.72
CA THR A 121 -6.72 -1.36 -6.45
C THR A 121 -6.03 -2.09 -5.31
N ILE A 122 -5.40 -1.34 -4.41
CA ILE A 122 -4.85 -1.83 -3.16
C ILE A 122 -5.66 -1.22 -2.02
N THR A 123 -6.28 -2.06 -1.19
CA THR A 123 -7.02 -1.62 0.00
C THR A 123 -6.21 -1.94 1.26
N PHE A 124 -6.05 -0.94 2.12
CA PHE A 124 -5.27 -1.01 3.34
C PHE A 124 -6.17 -1.03 4.58
N GLY A 125 -5.84 -1.89 5.53
CA GLY A 125 -6.52 -2.00 6.81
C GLY A 125 -5.80 -1.31 7.96
N SER A 126 -6.42 -1.37 9.15
CA SER A 126 -5.92 -0.72 10.38
C SER A 126 -4.49 -1.12 10.76
N LYS A 127 -4.09 -2.36 10.48
CA LYS A 127 -2.76 -2.86 10.78
C LYS A 127 -1.65 -2.09 10.04
N VAL A 128 -1.89 -1.75 8.77
CA VAL A 128 -0.96 -0.90 7.99
C VAL A 128 -0.93 0.51 8.56
N TRP A 129 -2.10 1.07 8.92
CA TRP A 129 -2.17 2.40 9.53
C TRP A 129 -1.44 2.45 10.87
N GLU A 130 -1.58 1.43 11.71
CA GLU A 130 -0.83 1.31 12.97
C GLU A 130 0.68 1.32 12.71
N MET A 131 1.17 0.54 11.75
CA MET A 131 2.59 0.52 11.38
C MET A 131 3.08 1.90 10.92
N MET A 132 2.27 2.66 10.18
CA MET A 132 2.64 3.99 9.69
C MET A 132 2.54 5.06 10.78
N LEU A 133 1.64 4.93 11.75
CA LEU A 133 1.34 5.95 12.77
C LEU A 133 2.11 5.76 14.08
N ILE A 134 2.56 4.53 14.38
CA ILE A 134 3.33 4.23 15.59
C ILE A 134 4.82 4.35 15.29
N PRO A 135 5.56 5.15 16.07
CA PRO A 135 6.99 5.28 15.84
C PRO A 135 7.74 4.00 16.22
N TYR A 136 8.79 3.71 15.49
CA TYR A 136 9.75 2.65 15.81
C TYR A 136 11.13 3.23 16.10
N PHE A 137 11.95 2.46 16.79
CA PHE A 137 13.32 2.86 17.07
C PHE A 137 14.25 2.38 15.93
N ALA A 138 14.88 3.33 15.24
CA ALA A 138 15.87 3.08 14.20
C ALA A 138 17.29 3.26 14.79
N PRO A 139 18.06 2.16 14.99
CA PRO A 139 19.40 2.26 15.55
C PRO A 139 20.37 2.94 14.56
N TYR A 140 21.31 3.72 15.07
CA TYR A 140 22.44 4.24 14.32
C TYR A 140 23.55 3.19 14.19
N ASP A 141 24.34 3.26 13.11
CA ASP A 141 25.64 2.58 13.05
C ASP A 141 26.67 3.31 13.90
N GLU A 142 27.88 2.76 14.02
CA GLU A 142 28.96 3.31 14.83
C GLU A 142 29.33 4.75 14.41
N ILE A 143 29.40 5.02 13.11
CA ILE A 143 29.75 6.34 12.58
C ILE A 143 28.66 7.35 12.96
N GLN A 144 27.40 7.04 12.72
CA GLN A 144 26.30 7.93 13.07
C GLN A 144 26.14 8.11 14.58
N THR A 145 26.41 7.08 15.37
CA THR A 145 26.43 7.18 16.82
C THR A 145 27.46 8.21 17.29
N ALA A 146 28.62 8.27 16.65
CA ALA A 146 29.65 9.27 16.94
C ALA A 146 29.16 10.70 16.59
N TYR A 147 28.54 10.89 15.43
CA TYR A 147 27.97 12.19 15.03
C TYR A 147 26.81 12.67 15.92
N HIS A 148 26.06 11.77 16.50
CA HIS A 148 24.93 12.08 17.38
C HIS A 148 25.27 12.01 18.87
N ASN A 149 26.51 12.32 19.26
CA ASN A 149 26.95 12.40 20.64
C ASN A 149 26.65 11.13 21.46
N GLY A 150 26.83 9.96 20.88
CA GLY A 150 26.62 8.67 21.55
C GLY A 150 25.14 8.21 21.60
N ALA A 151 24.20 8.95 21.03
CA ALA A 151 22.84 8.45 20.85
C ALA A 151 22.83 7.20 19.98
N LYS A 152 22.14 6.12 20.44
CA LYS A 152 22.15 4.83 19.74
C LYS A 152 21.12 4.70 18.62
N GLY A 153 20.35 5.75 18.34
CA GLY A 153 19.30 5.74 17.32
C GLY A 153 18.28 6.85 17.51
N GLU A 154 17.27 6.85 16.69
CA GLU A 154 16.17 7.81 16.73
C GLU A 154 14.80 7.16 16.54
N GLN A 155 13.75 7.83 16.98
CA GLN A 155 12.39 7.44 16.67
C GLN A 155 12.05 7.86 15.25
N ARG A 156 11.52 6.92 14.46
CA ARG A 156 11.08 7.12 13.07
C ARG A 156 9.72 6.50 12.85
N TYR A 157 9.11 6.87 11.73
CA TYR A 157 7.86 6.29 11.25
C TYR A 157 8.10 5.60 9.92
N HIS A 158 7.32 4.55 9.62
CA HIS A 158 7.31 3.93 8.30
C HIS A 158 6.55 4.83 7.31
N ARG A 159 7.24 5.86 6.81
CA ARG A 159 6.68 6.89 5.93
C ARG A 159 6.97 6.67 4.45
N PHE A 160 7.54 5.54 4.09
CA PHE A 160 7.90 5.24 2.72
C PHE A 160 7.33 3.87 2.34
N MET A 161 6.46 3.86 1.32
CA MET A 161 5.84 2.65 0.78
C MET A 161 6.41 2.38 -0.62
N VAL A 162 6.73 1.13 -0.90
CA VAL A 162 7.11 0.68 -2.23
C VAL A 162 6.04 -0.25 -2.77
N ILE A 163 5.56 0.03 -3.97
CA ILE A 163 4.55 -0.75 -4.69
C ILE A 163 5.28 -1.41 -5.86
N GLY A 164 5.51 -2.70 -5.75
CA GLY A 164 6.16 -3.50 -6.77
C GLY A 164 5.17 -3.99 -7.81
N LEU A 165 5.55 -3.83 -9.08
CA LEU A 165 4.77 -4.19 -10.26
C LEU A 165 5.55 -5.21 -11.07
N ALA A 166 4.97 -6.36 -11.38
CA ALA A 166 5.62 -7.38 -12.19
C ALA A 166 4.66 -7.94 -13.23
N PRO A 167 5.18 -8.63 -14.27
CA PRO A 167 4.35 -9.24 -15.29
C PRO A 167 3.23 -10.12 -14.70
N GLU A 168 2.23 -10.44 -15.51
CA GLU A 168 1.01 -11.16 -15.12
C GLU A 168 0.10 -10.38 -14.15
N GLY A 169 0.29 -9.06 -14.02
CA GLY A 169 -0.49 -8.22 -13.12
C GLY A 169 -0.14 -8.41 -11.65
N LYS A 170 1.03 -8.94 -11.35
CA LYS A 170 1.47 -9.17 -9.95
C LYS A 170 1.84 -7.86 -9.29
N VAL A 171 1.32 -7.67 -8.08
CA VAL A 171 1.61 -6.50 -7.25
C VAL A 171 1.96 -6.94 -5.85
N ARG A 172 3.05 -6.39 -5.30
CA ARG A 172 3.47 -6.57 -3.90
C ARG A 172 3.74 -5.20 -3.30
N VAL A 173 3.57 -5.08 -2.00
CA VAL A 173 3.72 -3.80 -1.30
C VAL A 173 4.59 -3.97 -0.08
N TRP A 174 5.49 -3.01 0.13
CA TRP A 174 6.37 -2.98 1.31
C TRP A 174 6.35 -1.61 1.96
N LEU A 175 6.58 -1.57 3.27
CA LEU A 175 7.04 -0.39 3.98
C LEU A 175 8.55 -0.45 4.13
N GLN A 176 9.24 0.63 3.79
CA GLN A 176 10.67 0.72 4.06
C GLN A 176 10.96 0.63 5.55
N ASN A 177 11.99 -0.16 5.86
CA ASN A 177 12.48 -0.33 7.22
C ASN A 177 13.94 0.13 7.27
N SER A 178 14.19 1.18 8.04
CA SER A 178 15.52 1.78 8.11
C SER A 178 16.61 0.75 8.43
N ARG A 179 17.54 0.52 7.46
CA ARG A 179 18.69 -0.40 7.58
C ARG A 179 18.35 -1.86 7.84
N LYS A 180 17.15 -2.26 7.55
CA LYS A 180 16.65 -3.64 7.62
C LYS A 180 15.92 -3.98 6.33
N PRO A 181 15.69 -5.25 6.04
CA PRO A 181 14.82 -5.62 4.94
C PRO A 181 13.46 -4.92 5.05
N ASN A 182 12.90 -4.54 3.92
CA ASN A 182 11.57 -3.93 3.85
C ASN A 182 10.51 -4.87 4.44
N ILE A 183 9.48 -4.29 5.04
CA ILE A 183 8.38 -5.04 5.63
C ILE A 183 7.32 -5.27 4.56
N GLU A 184 7.16 -6.48 4.10
CA GLU A 184 6.10 -6.81 3.16
C GLU A 184 4.73 -6.75 3.83
N LEU A 185 3.78 -6.10 3.16
CA LEU A 185 2.40 -5.97 3.62
C LEU A 185 1.57 -7.14 3.09
N THR A 186 1.27 -8.10 3.95
CA THR A 186 0.45 -9.28 3.63
C THR A 186 -1.02 -9.12 4.02
N ASP A 187 -1.34 -8.16 4.90
CA ASP A 187 -2.70 -7.88 5.36
C ASP A 187 -3.33 -6.73 4.55
N ILE A 188 -3.22 -6.82 3.24
CA ILE A 188 -3.81 -5.90 2.27
C ILE A 188 -4.63 -6.69 1.25
N LEU A 189 -5.62 -6.03 0.65
CA LEU A 189 -6.35 -6.60 -0.49
C LEU A 189 -5.82 -5.97 -1.77
N VAL A 190 -5.32 -6.78 -2.68
CA VAL A 190 -4.84 -6.35 -4.00
C VAL A 190 -5.73 -6.96 -5.06
N GLU A 191 -6.35 -6.13 -5.87
CA GLU A 191 -7.19 -6.52 -7.00
C GLU A 191 -6.62 -5.91 -8.28
N THR A 192 -6.20 -6.75 -9.21
CA THR A 192 -5.67 -6.33 -10.51
C THR A 192 -6.54 -6.89 -11.64
N VAL A 193 -6.95 -6.03 -12.55
CA VAL A 193 -7.74 -6.40 -13.73
C VAL A 193 -7.09 -5.90 -15.02
N PHE A 194 -7.51 -6.45 -16.16
CA PHE A 194 -7.03 -6.08 -17.50
C PHE A 194 -8.08 -6.33 -18.57
N GLY A 195 -7.83 -5.82 -19.76
CA GLY A 195 -8.69 -6.02 -20.93
C GLY A 195 -10.10 -5.44 -20.75
N ASP A 196 -11.13 -6.23 -20.96
CA ASP A 196 -12.52 -5.77 -20.87
C ASP A 196 -12.95 -5.42 -19.45
N LYS A 197 -12.20 -5.86 -18.44
CA LYS A 197 -12.47 -5.57 -17.04
C LYS A 197 -11.93 -4.22 -16.57
N LEU A 198 -11.13 -3.53 -17.39
CA LEU A 198 -10.69 -2.17 -17.10
C LEU A 198 -11.89 -1.23 -17.05
N ASP A 199 -11.93 -0.36 -16.05
CA ASP A 199 -12.96 0.70 -15.93
C ASP A 199 -12.34 2.09 -16.06
N MET A 200 -11.64 2.55 -15.05
CA MET A 200 -11.00 3.86 -15.05
C MET A 200 -9.90 3.93 -16.10
N CYS A 201 -9.02 2.94 -16.12
CA CYS A 201 -7.84 2.92 -16.97
C CYS A 201 -8.17 2.84 -18.46
N LYS A 202 -9.28 2.27 -18.83
CA LYS A 202 -9.78 2.27 -20.21
C LYS A 202 -9.98 3.66 -20.81
N LYS A 203 -10.23 4.66 -19.95
CA LYS A 203 -10.48 6.06 -20.34
C LYS A 203 -9.26 6.95 -20.21
N ILE A 204 -8.28 6.53 -19.40
CA ILE A 204 -7.14 7.36 -19.00
C ILE A 204 -5.89 7.00 -19.79
N THR A 205 -5.65 5.71 -20.00
CA THR A 205 -4.44 5.22 -20.65
C THR A 205 -4.77 4.49 -21.94
N SER A 206 -3.94 4.74 -22.95
CA SER A 206 -3.97 4.01 -24.21
C SER A 206 -2.51 3.81 -24.64
N SER A 207 -1.92 2.70 -24.24
CA SER A 207 -0.59 2.32 -24.73
C SER A 207 -0.75 1.44 -25.95
N ASP A 208 -0.04 1.79 -27.01
CA ASP A 208 0.09 0.94 -28.22
C ASP A 208 1.27 -0.01 -28.12
N PHE A 209 2.07 0.10 -27.02
CA PHE A 209 3.29 -0.67 -26.79
C PHE A 209 4.26 -0.65 -27.99
N SER A 210 4.30 0.47 -28.69
CA SER A 210 5.17 0.67 -29.87
C SER A 210 6.66 0.82 -29.50
N TYR A 211 6.94 1.20 -28.23
CA TYR A 211 8.30 1.24 -27.73
C TYR A 211 8.87 -0.19 -27.65
N GLY A 212 10.02 -0.40 -28.25
CA GLY A 212 10.74 -1.67 -28.18
C GLY A 212 11.26 -2.00 -26.79
N TYR A 213 11.89 -3.16 -26.69
CA TYR A 213 12.63 -3.50 -25.46
C TYR A 213 14.01 -2.84 -25.47
N ASP A 214 14.45 -2.36 -24.33
CA ASP A 214 15.82 -1.92 -24.12
C ASP A 214 16.81 -3.10 -24.20
N ALA A 215 18.07 -2.80 -24.43
CA ALA A 215 19.09 -3.81 -24.67
C ALA A 215 19.26 -4.82 -23.52
N ASP A 216 19.13 -4.38 -22.28
CA ASP A 216 19.17 -5.22 -21.07
C ASP A 216 17.98 -6.18 -20.99
N ILE A 217 16.79 -5.75 -21.43
CA ILE A 217 15.61 -6.59 -21.52
C ILE A 217 15.81 -7.66 -22.58
N ILE A 218 16.28 -7.26 -23.77
CA ILE A 218 16.52 -8.19 -24.88
C ILE A 218 17.52 -9.27 -24.46
N GLU A 219 18.61 -8.89 -23.82
CA GLU A 219 19.61 -9.85 -23.32
C GLU A 219 19.04 -10.75 -22.24
N PHE A 220 18.23 -10.19 -21.32
CA PHE A 220 17.62 -10.96 -20.24
C PHE A 220 16.64 -12.02 -20.74
N ILE A 221 15.77 -11.71 -21.69
CA ILE A 221 14.74 -12.64 -22.21
C ILE A 221 15.27 -13.64 -23.23
N LYS A 222 16.49 -13.44 -23.73
CA LYS A 222 17.09 -14.26 -24.76
C LYS A 222 17.16 -15.75 -24.37
N GLY A 223 16.52 -16.58 -25.15
CA GLY A 223 16.47 -18.03 -24.92
C GLY A 223 15.56 -18.48 -23.76
N LYS A 224 14.87 -17.55 -23.10
CA LYS A 224 13.91 -17.85 -22.05
C LYS A 224 12.49 -17.90 -22.60
N LYS A 225 11.63 -18.66 -21.90
CA LYS A 225 10.19 -18.63 -22.13
C LYS A 225 9.51 -17.78 -21.06
N TYR A 226 8.43 -17.11 -21.44
CA TYR A 226 7.56 -16.41 -20.49
C TYR A 226 6.92 -17.39 -19.48
N PRO A 227 6.83 -17.09 -18.18
CA PRO A 227 7.40 -15.94 -17.50
C PRO A 227 8.93 -16.02 -17.41
N TYR A 228 9.60 -14.84 -17.51
CA TYR A 228 11.07 -14.79 -17.63
C TYR A 228 11.81 -14.73 -16.28
N GLY A 229 11.11 -14.64 -15.18
CA GLY A 229 11.68 -14.50 -13.84
C GLY A 229 10.74 -15.01 -12.76
N GLU A 230 11.11 -14.78 -11.52
CA GLU A 230 10.34 -15.12 -10.32
C GLU A 230 9.93 -13.83 -9.60
N TRP A 231 8.63 -13.62 -9.41
CA TRP A 231 8.06 -12.44 -8.77
C TRP A 231 6.78 -12.74 -7.98
#